data_95d67395708f769c0f8f6b7ac0f742da
#
_entry.id   95d67395708f769c0f8f6b7ac0f742da
#
_cell.length_a   1.000
_cell.length_b   1.000
_cell.length_c   1.000
_cell.angle_alpha   90.00
_cell.angle_beta   90.00
_cell.angle_gamma   90.00
#
_symmetry.space_group_name_H-M   'P 1'
#
loop_
_entity.id
_entity.type
_entity.pdbx_description
1 polymer ?
#
loop_
_entity_poly.entity_id
_entity_poly.type
_entity_poly.pdbx_seq_one_letter_code
_entity_poly.pdbx_strand_id
1 'polypeptide(L)'
;MKKSILTLALILMSTLFFAQDFANYSRYEKDNVKVKSQNTVPNAVFMGDSITEGWVNNDPKFFTDNNFVGRGISGQTTSQMLLRFREDVINLHPKKVVILAGTNDIAENNGPISLEKIFGNIVSMVELAKANKIKVVICSVLPAYDFPWRKGLEPA
;
A
#
# COMPACT_ATOMS: atom_id res chain seq x y z
N MET A 1 27.12 -26.82 -24.11
CA MET A 1 25.72 -26.48 -24.39
C MET A 1 24.74 -26.90 -23.27
N LYS A 2 24.69 -28.15 -22.79
CA LYS A 2 23.75 -28.58 -21.73
C LYS A 2 23.90 -27.79 -20.41
N LYS A 3 25.15 -27.48 -19.97
CA LYS A 3 25.39 -26.67 -18.74
C LYS A 3 24.89 -25.23 -18.86
N SER A 4 25.05 -24.61 -20.06
CA SER A 4 24.57 -23.22 -20.29
C SER A 4 23.04 -23.12 -20.32
N ILE A 5 22.36 -24.15 -20.83
CA ILE A 5 20.88 -24.21 -20.83
C ILE A 5 20.35 -24.37 -19.41
N LEU A 6 21.00 -25.20 -18.57
CA LEU A 6 20.61 -25.39 -17.18
C LEU A 6 20.81 -24.14 -16.35
N THR A 7 21.90 -23.39 -16.57
CA THR A 7 22.17 -22.11 -15.90
C THR A 7 21.14 -21.05 -16.30
N LEU A 8 20.76 -20.97 -17.57
CA LEU A 8 19.75 -20.05 -18.07
C LEU A 8 18.35 -20.37 -17.49
N ALA A 9 18.01 -21.66 -17.39
CA ALA A 9 16.75 -22.11 -16.78
C ALA A 9 16.67 -21.78 -15.27
N LEU A 10 17.79 -21.91 -14.53
CA LEU A 10 17.87 -21.55 -13.12
C LEU A 10 17.72 -20.03 -12.89
N ILE A 11 18.29 -19.20 -13.76
CA ILE A 11 18.15 -17.74 -13.70
C ILE A 11 16.71 -17.33 -14.00
N LEU A 12 16.06 -17.93 -15.00
CA LEU A 12 14.64 -17.68 -15.31
C LEU A 12 13.71 -18.11 -14.16
N MET A 13 13.99 -19.23 -13.48
CA MET A 13 13.20 -19.65 -12.31
C MET A 13 13.35 -18.67 -11.13
N SER A 14 14.53 -18.10 -10.89
CA SER A 14 14.74 -17.16 -9.79
C SER A 14 14.00 -15.83 -10.01
N THR A 15 13.82 -15.40 -11.25
CA THR A 15 13.05 -14.17 -11.55
C THR A 15 11.53 -14.35 -11.37
N LEU A 16 11.02 -15.57 -11.49
CA LEU A 16 9.59 -15.85 -11.28
C LEU A 16 9.17 -15.75 -9.81
N PHE A 17 10.05 -16.01 -8.86
CA PHE A 17 9.74 -15.92 -7.43
C PHE A 17 9.57 -14.48 -6.94
N PHE A 18 10.27 -13.51 -7.53
CA PHE A 18 10.13 -12.10 -7.15
C PHE A 18 8.88 -11.41 -7.70
N ALA A 19 8.24 -11.99 -8.72
CA ALA A 19 7.03 -11.43 -9.31
C ALA A 19 5.73 -11.74 -8.54
N GLN A 20 5.76 -12.70 -7.61
CA GLN A 20 4.54 -13.18 -6.96
C GLN A 20 4.00 -12.28 -5.85
N ASP A 21 4.83 -11.46 -5.19
CA ASP A 21 4.39 -10.56 -4.12
C ASP A 21 4.57 -9.08 -4.48
N PHE A 22 4.13 -8.69 -5.66
CA PHE A 22 4.17 -7.30 -6.14
C PHE A 22 3.49 -6.32 -5.16
N ALA A 23 2.44 -6.76 -4.49
CA ALA A 23 1.72 -5.97 -3.49
C ALA A 23 2.35 -6.01 -2.09
N ASN A 24 3.37 -6.87 -1.89
CA ASN A 24 4.00 -7.10 -0.59
C ASN A 24 2.98 -7.53 0.49
N TYR A 25 2.18 -8.55 0.19
CA TYR A 25 1.19 -9.12 1.11
C TYR A 25 1.82 -9.64 2.40
N SER A 26 3.03 -10.20 2.31
CA SER A 26 3.75 -10.75 3.44
C SER A 26 4.10 -9.71 4.52
N ARG A 27 4.17 -8.42 4.14
CA ARG A 27 4.59 -7.32 5.04
C ARG A 27 3.78 -7.24 6.32
N TYR A 28 2.47 -7.41 6.24
CA TYR A 28 1.54 -7.27 7.37
C TYR A 28 0.81 -8.56 7.73
N GLU A 29 1.12 -9.69 7.11
CA GLU A 29 0.41 -10.97 7.33
C GLU A 29 0.34 -11.35 8.81
N LYS A 30 1.49 -11.35 9.51
CA LYS A 30 1.57 -11.68 10.94
C LYS A 30 0.83 -10.66 11.81
N ASP A 31 0.92 -9.38 11.48
CA ASP A 31 0.24 -8.32 12.22
C ASP A 31 -1.26 -8.34 11.97
N ASN A 32 -1.70 -8.70 10.76
CA ASN A 32 -3.11 -8.90 10.45
C ASN A 32 -3.70 -10.05 11.29
N VAL A 33 -2.96 -11.15 11.48
CA VAL A 33 -3.39 -12.25 12.37
C VAL A 33 -3.55 -11.75 13.80
N LYS A 34 -2.59 -10.95 14.31
CA LYS A 34 -2.69 -10.37 15.67
C LYS A 34 -3.90 -9.47 15.83
N VAL A 35 -4.15 -8.56 14.85
CA VAL A 35 -5.31 -7.67 14.90
C VAL A 35 -6.61 -8.46 14.88
N LYS A 36 -6.72 -9.50 14.04
CA LYS A 36 -7.91 -10.37 13.96
C LYS A 36 -8.15 -11.17 15.25
N SER A 37 -7.10 -11.50 15.99
CA SER A 37 -7.21 -12.24 17.27
C SER A 37 -7.62 -11.37 18.46
N GLN A 38 -7.58 -10.05 18.31
CA GLN A 38 -8.02 -9.13 19.35
C GLN A 38 -9.55 -9.04 19.37
N ASN A 39 -10.13 -9.00 20.56
CA ASN A 39 -11.60 -8.83 20.73
C ASN A 39 -12.05 -7.37 20.52
N THR A 40 -11.24 -6.55 19.87
CA THR A 40 -11.53 -5.13 19.64
C THR A 40 -11.47 -4.80 18.16
N VAL A 41 -12.50 -4.10 17.70
CA VAL A 41 -12.55 -3.59 16.31
C VAL A 41 -11.67 -2.36 16.19
N PRO A 42 -10.74 -2.29 15.23
CA PRO A 42 -9.93 -1.07 15.02
C PRO A 42 -10.80 0.16 14.76
N ASN A 43 -10.49 1.26 15.43
CA ASN A 43 -11.20 2.52 15.19
C ASN A 43 -10.90 3.09 13.79
N ALA A 44 -9.67 2.89 13.32
CA ALA A 44 -9.28 3.19 11.94
C ALA A 44 -8.10 2.33 11.49
N VAL A 45 -8.06 2.07 10.17
CA VAL A 45 -6.86 1.62 9.45
C VAL A 45 -6.33 2.78 8.63
N PHE A 46 -5.03 3.04 8.71
CA PHE A 46 -4.33 4.03 7.91
C PHE A 46 -3.60 3.31 6.77
N MET A 47 -4.20 3.34 5.58
CA MET A 47 -3.64 2.78 4.34
C MET A 47 -2.81 3.85 3.64
N GLY A 48 -1.55 3.53 3.30
CA GLY A 48 -0.68 4.49 2.64
C GLY A 48 0.70 3.95 2.27
N ASP A 49 1.60 4.88 2.03
CA ASP A 49 2.99 4.67 1.64
C ASP A 49 3.98 4.95 2.79
N SER A 50 5.19 5.43 2.44
CA SER A 50 6.24 5.79 3.38
C SER A 50 5.83 6.87 4.39
N ILE A 51 4.92 7.77 4.04
CA ILE A 51 4.43 8.82 4.95
C ILE A 51 3.64 8.16 6.10
N THR A 52 2.74 7.26 5.77
CA THR A 52 1.97 6.50 6.76
C THR A 52 2.85 5.56 7.57
N GLU A 53 3.79 4.85 6.93
CA GLU A 53 4.76 3.97 7.62
C GLU A 53 5.64 4.78 8.58
N GLY A 54 6.16 5.92 8.13
CA GLY A 54 6.96 6.82 8.93
C GLY A 54 6.20 7.38 10.13
N TRP A 55 4.92 7.70 9.99
CA TRP A 55 4.10 8.16 11.10
C TRP A 55 3.97 7.09 12.19
N VAL A 56 3.65 5.86 11.80
CA VAL A 56 3.59 4.73 12.76
C VAL A 56 4.91 4.55 13.50
N ASN A 57 6.03 4.66 12.78
CA ASN A 57 7.37 4.45 13.36
C ASN A 57 7.79 5.60 14.32
N ASN A 58 7.39 6.84 14.01
CA ASN A 58 7.79 8.01 14.80
C ASN A 58 6.85 8.28 15.97
N ASP A 59 5.57 7.91 15.86
CA ASP A 59 4.58 8.11 16.92
C ASP A 59 3.69 6.85 17.08
N PRO A 60 4.26 5.71 17.49
CA PRO A 60 3.50 4.47 17.68
C PRO A 60 2.42 4.61 18.76
N LYS A 61 2.64 5.51 19.72
CA LYS A 61 1.70 5.75 20.81
C LYS A 61 0.39 6.35 20.33
N PHE A 62 0.42 7.26 19.34
CA PHE A 62 -0.77 7.77 18.70
C PHE A 62 -1.65 6.65 18.13
N PHE A 63 -1.04 5.63 17.53
CA PHE A 63 -1.78 4.50 16.96
C PHE A 63 -2.35 3.58 18.06
N THR A 64 -1.55 3.23 19.04
CA THR A 64 -1.99 2.32 20.11
C THR A 64 -3.05 2.93 21.02
N ASP A 65 -2.89 4.17 21.45
CA ASP A 65 -3.83 4.85 22.35
C ASP A 65 -5.20 5.08 21.71
N ASN A 66 -5.25 5.19 20.39
CA ASN A 66 -6.49 5.40 19.62
C ASN A 66 -7.07 4.11 19.03
N ASN A 67 -6.47 2.96 19.24
CA ASN A 67 -6.81 1.70 18.57
C ASN A 67 -6.81 1.86 17.04
N PHE A 68 -5.77 2.51 16.50
CA PHE A 68 -5.52 2.65 15.08
C PHE A 68 -4.51 1.61 14.59
N VAL A 69 -4.64 1.21 13.34
CA VAL A 69 -3.78 0.23 12.69
C VAL A 69 -3.10 0.88 11.48
N GLY A 70 -1.78 0.97 11.49
CA GLY A 70 -1.01 1.45 10.36
C GLY A 70 -0.77 0.36 9.32
N ARG A 71 -0.99 0.71 8.04
CA ARG A 71 -0.76 -0.16 6.88
C ARG A 71 -0.06 0.62 5.76
N GLY A 72 0.95 1.42 6.15
CA GLY A 72 1.85 2.09 5.22
C GLY A 72 2.98 1.18 4.77
N ILE A 73 3.35 1.23 3.49
CA ILE A 73 4.52 0.56 2.95
C ILE A 73 5.28 1.53 2.05
N SER A 74 6.54 1.79 2.38
CA SER A 74 7.39 2.72 1.65
C SER A 74 7.46 2.40 0.15
N GLY A 75 7.34 3.44 -0.67
CA GLY A 75 7.46 3.35 -2.13
C GLY A 75 6.24 2.80 -2.86
N GLN A 76 5.21 2.35 -2.16
CA GLN A 76 4.04 1.75 -2.81
C GLN A 76 3.18 2.75 -3.57
N THR A 77 2.70 2.30 -4.72
CA THR A 77 1.73 2.97 -5.58
C THR A 77 0.30 2.55 -5.27
N THR A 78 -0.67 3.28 -5.81
CA THR A 78 -2.10 2.99 -5.64
C THR A 78 -2.47 1.59 -6.14
N SER A 79 -1.84 1.09 -7.20
CA SER A 79 -2.05 -0.27 -7.73
C SER A 79 -1.69 -1.34 -6.71
N GLN A 80 -0.54 -1.20 -6.04
CA GLN A 80 -0.09 -2.13 -5.00
C GLN A 80 -0.99 -2.06 -3.76
N MET A 81 -1.40 -0.86 -3.36
CA MET A 81 -2.32 -0.66 -2.23
C MET A 81 -3.69 -1.29 -2.50
N LEU A 82 -4.23 -1.14 -3.72
CA LEU A 82 -5.50 -1.74 -4.11
C LEU A 82 -5.45 -3.28 -4.02
N LEU A 83 -4.36 -3.91 -4.48
CA LEU A 83 -4.21 -5.35 -4.42
C LEU A 83 -4.27 -5.89 -2.98
N ARG A 84 -3.56 -5.26 -2.04
CA ARG A 84 -3.53 -5.68 -0.63
C ARG A 84 -4.67 -5.10 0.23
N PHE A 85 -5.54 -4.27 -0.34
CA PHE A 85 -6.57 -3.55 0.40
C PHE A 85 -7.54 -4.50 1.13
N ARG A 86 -7.84 -5.65 0.54
CA ARG A 86 -8.71 -6.64 1.17
C ARG A 86 -8.08 -7.20 2.44
N GLU A 87 -6.81 -7.64 2.38
CA GLU A 87 -6.14 -8.26 3.53
C GLU A 87 -5.83 -7.25 4.64
N ASP A 88 -5.39 -6.06 4.26
CA ASP A 88 -4.87 -5.06 5.19
C ASP A 88 -5.94 -4.10 5.72
N VAL A 89 -7.13 -4.06 5.11
CA VAL A 89 -8.22 -3.19 5.53
C VAL A 89 -9.52 -3.97 5.72
N ILE A 90 -10.06 -4.56 4.66
CA ILE A 90 -11.41 -5.14 4.68
C ILE A 90 -11.51 -6.26 5.73
N ASN A 91 -10.55 -7.18 5.71
CA ASN A 91 -10.53 -8.34 6.60
C ASN A 91 -10.19 -8.03 8.06
N LEU A 92 -9.84 -6.76 8.38
CA LEU A 92 -9.67 -6.27 9.73
C LEU A 92 -10.95 -5.65 10.30
N HIS A 93 -11.98 -5.47 9.47
CA HIS A 93 -13.29 -4.92 9.84
C HIS A 93 -13.23 -3.58 10.60
N PRO A 94 -12.42 -2.59 10.21
CA PRO A 94 -12.30 -1.35 10.97
C PRO A 94 -13.58 -0.49 10.87
N LYS A 95 -13.79 0.43 11.81
CA LYS A 95 -14.88 1.41 11.73
C LYS A 95 -14.66 2.39 10.56
N LYS A 96 -13.41 2.72 10.24
CA LYS A 96 -13.04 3.62 9.14
C LYS A 96 -11.67 3.25 8.54
N VAL A 97 -11.44 3.70 7.33
CA VAL A 97 -10.14 3.70 6.68
C VAL A 97 -9.73 5.13 6.31
N VAL A 98 -8.48 5.48 6.57
CA VAL A 98 -7.84 6.72 6.11
C VAL A 98 -6.90 6.33 4.99
N ILE A 99 -7.06 6.93 3.80
CA ILE A 99 -6.28 6.61 2.60
C ILE A 99 -5.44 7.83 2.24
N LEU A 100 -4.11 7.68 2.28
CA LEU A 100 -3.13 8.62 1.73
C LEU A 100 -2.34 7.90 0.64
N ALA A 101 -2.61 8.18 -0.62
CA ALA A 101 -2.08 7.43 -1.75
C ALA A 101 -1.95 8.30 -3.00
N GLY A 102 -0.97 8.01 -3.86
CA GLY A 102 -0.79 8.67 -5.14
C GLY A 102 0.57 9.34 -5.34
N THR A 103 1.27 9.70 -4.28
CA THR A 103 2.60 10.35 -4.35
C THR A 103 3.60 9.53 -5.17
N ASN A 104 3.68 8.23 -4.91
CA ASN A 104 4.61 7.34 -5.60
C ASN A 104 4.18 6.98 -7.03
N ASP A 105 2.89 7.09 -7.32
CA ASP A 105 2.37 6.99 -8.69
C ASP A 105 2.84 8.20 -9.52
N ILE A 106 2.69 9.43 -8.97
CA ILE A 106 3.16 10.66 -9.60
C ILE A 106 4.67 10.63 -9.77
N ALA A 107 5.41 10.06 -8.82
CA ALA A 107 6.86 9.86 -8.91
C ALA A 107 7.26 8.71 -9.86
N GLU A 108 6.30 8.03 -10.51
CA GLU A 108 6.53 6.92 -11.43
C GLU A 108 7.34 5.75 -10.83
N ASN A 109 7.19 5.46 -9.54
CA ASN A 109 7.97 4.41 -8.87
C ASN A 109 7.82 3.01 -9.50
N ASN A 110 6.66 2.74 -10.11
CA ASN A 110 6.38 1.51 -10.86
C ASN A 110 6.19 1.77 -12.36
N GLY A 111 6.80 2.84 -12.88
CA GLY A 111 6.64 3.30 -14.26
C GLY A 111 5.47 4.25 -14.45
N PRO A 112 5.37 4.85 -15.67
CA PRO A 112 4.35 5.85 -15.98
C PRO A 112 2.92 5.32 -15.81
N ILE A 113 2.05 6.12 -15.21
CA ILE A 113 0.63 5.82 -15.03
C ILE A 113 -0.17 7.13 -15.18
N SER A 114 -1.33 7.07 -15.83
CA SER A 114 -2.17 8.26 -15.98
C SER A 114 -2.91 8.62 -14.70
N LEU A 115 -3.24 9.89 -14.52
CA LEU A 115 -4.02 10.38 -13.37
C LEU A 115 -5.38 9.68 -13.26
N GLU A 116 -6.03 9.36 -14.38
CA GLU A 116 -7.30 8.63 -14.38
C GLU A 116 -7.17 7.24 -13.77
N LYS A 117 -6.05 6.55 -14.02
CA LYS A 117 -5.80 5.22 -13.43
C LYS A 117 -5.47 5.31 -11.95
N ILE A 118 -4.68 6.32 -11.54
CA ILE A 118 -4.42 6.60 -10.13
C ILE A 118 -5.74 6.84 -9.39
N PHE A 119 -6.57 7.73 -9.94
CA PHE A 119 -7.88 8.04 -9.39
C PHE A 119 -8.80 6.81 -9.38
N GLY A 120 -8.81 6.00 -10.45
CA GLY A 120 -9.57 4.76 -10.55
C GLY A 120 -9.20 3.75 -9.46
N ASN A 121 -7.92 3.62 -9.13
CA ASN A 121 -7.47 2.76 -8.03
C ASN A 121 -8.00 3.26 -6.66
N ILE A 122 -7.96 4.58 -6.43
CA ILE A 122 -8.49 5.19 -5.20
C ILE A 122 -10.01 4.98 -5.13
N VAL A 123 -10.74 5.21 -6.22
CA VAL A 123 -12.19 4.98 -6.30
C VAL A 123 -12.51 3.51 -5.98
N SER A 124 -11.78 2.56 -6.53
CA SER A 124 -11.97 1.13 -6.26
C SER A 124 -11.77 0.79 -4.78
N MET A 125 -10.75 1.36 -4.12
CA MET A 125 -10.56 1.20 -2.67
C MET A 125 -11.74 1.78 -1.87
N VAL A 126 -12.25 2.93 -2.27
CA VAL A 126 -13.43 3.58 -1.65
C VAL A 126 -14.68 2.73 -1.81
N GLU A 127 -14.93 2.20 -3.00
CA GLU A 127 -16.07 1.32 -3.29
C GLU A 127 -16.01 0.03 -2.48
N LEU A 128 -14.83 -0.61 -2.43
CA LEU A 128 -14.60 -1.79 -1.60
C LEU A 128 -14.86 -1.50 -0.11
N ALA A 129 -14.37 -0.37 0.42
CA ALA A 129 -14.61 0.01 1.80
C ALA A 129 -16.10 0.24 2.08
N LYS A 130 -16.78 1.01 1.22
CA LYS A 130 -18.23 1.28 1.34
C LYS A 130 -19.08 0.01 1.26
N ALA A 131 -18.77 -0.89 0.34
CA ALA A 131 -19.45 -2.18 0.21
C ALA A 131 -19.32 -3.04 1.48
N ASN A 132 -18.25 -2.85 2.26
CA ASN A 132 -18.01 -3.50 3.54
C ASN A 132 -18.41 -2.63 4.76
N LYS A 133 -19.19 -1.55 4.57
CA LYS A 133 -19.68 -0.64 5.61
C LYS A 133 -18.57 0.08 6.40
N ILE A 134 -17.41 0.24 5.81
CA ILE A 134 -16.27 0.96 6.38
C ILE A 134 -16.36 2.42 5.95
N LYS A 135 -16.30 3.36 6.89
CA LYS A 135 -16.25 4.80 6.59
C LYS A 135 -14.91 5.14 5.97
N VAL A 136 -14.91 6.05 4.98
CA VAL A 136 -13.69 6.43 4.26
C VAL A 136 -13.33 7.89 4.52
N VAL A 137 -12.05 8.11 4.77
CA VAL A 137 -11.41 9.43 4.78
C VAL A 137 -10.31 9.38 3.72
N ILE A 138 -10.33 10.32 2.77
CA ILE A 138 -9.27 10.47 1.76
C ILE A 138 -8.45 11.69 2.14
N CYS A 139 -7.13 11.52 2.18
CA CYS A 139 -6.18 12.61 2.36
C CYS A 139 -5.73 13.13 1.00
N SER A 140 -5.61 14.45 0.87
CA SER A 140 -5.01 15.05 -0.31
C SER A 140 -3.51 14.74 -0.36
N VAL A 141 -3.01 14.42 -1.54
CA VAL A 141 -1.56 14.37 -1.80
C VAL A 141 -1.05 15.82 -1.78
N LEU A 142 0.04 16.05 -1.06
CA LEU A 142 0.67 17.37 -1.04
C LEU A 142 1.32 17.65 -2.40
N PRO A 143 1.24 18.89 -2.90
CA PRO A 143 1.93 19.31 -4.10
C PRO A 143 3.44 19.06 -3.95
N ALA A 144 4.04 18.47 -4.98
CA ALA A 144 5.48 18.27 -5.06
C ALA A 144 6.01 18.94 -6.33
N TYR A 145 7.08 19.73 -6.19
CA TYR A 145 7.77 20.31 -7.34
C TYR A 145 8.67 19.27 -8.02
N ASP A 146 9.30 18.42 -7.20
CA ASP A 146 10.23 17.39 -7.65
C ASP A 146 10.38 16.30 -6.57
N PHE A 147 10.94 15.16 -6.93
CA PHE A 147 11.24 14.09 -6.00
C PHE A 147 12.76 13.86 -5.94
N PRO A 148 13.37 13.70 -4.75
CA PRO A 148 14.82 13.48 -4.63
C PRO A 148 15.32 12.30 -5.47
N TRP A 149 14.49 11.26 -5.58
CA TRP A 149 14.80 10.02 -6.32
C TRP A 149 14.33 10.02 -7.78
N ARG A 150 13.53 11.00 -8.20
CA ARG A 150 12.98 11.09 -9.56
C ARG A 150 12.96 12.56 -9.99
N LYS A 151 13.94 12.93 -10.81
CA LYS A 151 14.12 14.31 -11.31
C LYS A 151 13.40 14.51 -12.64
N GLY A 152 13.03 15.75 -12.93
CA GLY A 152 12.49 16.17 -14.23
C GLY A 152 11.04 15.77 -14.47
N LEU A 153 10.27 15.56 -13.40
CA LEU A 153 8.82 15.51 -13.50
C LEU A 153 8.32 16.96 -13.45
N GLU A 154 7.68 17.39 -14.53
CA GLU A 154 7.00 18.68 -14.56
C GLU A 154 5.95 18.74 -13.43
N PRO A 155 5.77 19.92 -12.78
CA PRO A 155 4.70 20.06 -11.79
C PRO A 155 3.36 19.80 -12.48
N ALA A 156 2.64 18.82 -11.98
CA ALA A 156 1.29 18.49 -12.42
C ALA A 156 0.27 19.44 -11.80
#